data_b6eacc659df0e9b59d64a93e2547b7fd
#
_entry.id   b6eacc659df0e9b59d64a93e2547b7fd
#
_cell.length_a   1.000
_cell.length_b   1.000
_cell.length_c   1.000
_cell.angle_alpha   90.00
_cell.angle_beta   90.00
_cell.angle_gamma   90.00
#
_symmetry.space_group_name_H-M   'P 1'
#
loop_
_entity.id
_entity.type
_entity.pdbx_description
1 polymer ?
#
loop_
_entity_poly.entity_id
_entity_poly.type
_entity_poly.pdbx_seq_one_letter_code
_entity_poly.pdbx_strand_id
1 'polypeptide(L)'
;MPSSTATSYSLFVKKSCPTCELIEPVAKLLYELLGSRLTVYIQDDMSFLEEINQRIDDSELEQSYRQNIEIVPTLIRHDEDEHRIVGWEKQQWQEFTGIPELGAGLIDFKPGCGSLTEDPGMAEKLAAKFDSQKLKARRIELADAEDDTEACFDRGWSDGLPVVPPTPVRVMRMLTGTELEADELLGIVPPDNIPCSVEKLAINAVMAGCKPEYFPTVIAVVRAALQDRFCMHGLLCTTYFSSPVVIVNGPESRHIGMNSGGNALGQGNRANATIGRALQLLIRNVGGGKPGGIDRATLGTPGKYTFCFAEDESDDAWPTLAMDQGYQREESVVSLFAGDGVQPILDQLSRTPQSLAKSMAASLRSVVHVKKFALADAVLVVCPEHRRVLRTNGWNKQDLLQAIHDELVTPGTELVCGTGGIAEGMPQRLKAKLLSKFRDDGLHIVTAGGTAGMFSAIISGWVASGERGSQLVSQRI
;
A
#
# COMPACT_ATOMS: atom_id res chain seq x y z
N MET A 1 25.85 51.97 -12.46
CA MET A 1 25.57 51.91 -11.02
C MET A 1 24.54 50.80 -10.85
N PRO A 2 24.82 49.76 -10.11
CA PRO A 2 23.81 48.75 -9.82
C PRO A 2 22.78 49.41 -8.91
N SER A 3 21.49 49.35 -9.25
CA SER A 3 20.37 49.75 -8.41
C SER A 3 20.39 48.87 -7.17
N SER A 4 20.70 49.43 -6.00
CA SER A 4 20.49 48.74 -4.73
C SER A 4 18.98 48.50 -4.59
N THR A 5 18.54 47.31 -4.86
CA THR A 5 17.19 46.85 -4.48
C THR A 5 17.13 46.95 -2.96
N ALA A 6 16.31 47.85 -2.43
CA ALA A 6 16.19 48.04 -0.98
C ALA A 6 15.61 46.70 -0.38
N THR A 7 16.32 46.13 0.58
CA THR A 7 15.93 44.89 1.30
C THR A 7 14.51 45.00 1.85
N SER A 8 13.65 44.03 1.54
CA SER A 8 12.27 43.92 2.05
C SER A 8 12.13 42.79 3.07
N TYR A 9 11.08 42.86 3.88
CA TYR A 9 10.85 41.93 4.98
C TYR A 9 9.40 41.41 4.96
N SER A 10 9.23 40.16 5.34
CA SER A 10 7.91 39.56 5.61
C SER A 10 7.87 39.07 7.06
N LEU A 11 6.88 39.51 7.80
CA LEU A 11 6.61 39.13 9.19
C LEU A 11 5.36 38.28 9.26
N PHE A 12 5.45 37.05 9.72
CA PHE A 12 4.33 36.12 9.93
C PHE A 12 3.98 36.06 11.40
N VAL A 13 2.72 36.31 11.73
CA VAL A 13 2.21 36.42 13.11
C VAL A 13 0.80 35.84 13.21
N LYS A 14 0.39 35.51 14.45
CA LYS A 14 -1.01 35.27 14.81
C LYS A 14 -1.34 35.95 16.14
N LYS A 15 -2.54 36.46 16.27
CA LYS A 15 -3.02 37.17 17.49
C LYS A 15 -3.05 36.20 18.69
N SER A 16 -3.46 34.95 18.48
CA SER A 16 -3.52 33.95 19.51
C SER A 16 -2.15 33.47 20.03
N CYS A 17 -1.03 34.01 19.54
CA CYS A 17 0.32 33.65 19.99
C CYS A 17 0.84 34.66 21.01
N PRO A 18 1.11 34.29 22.28
CA PRO A 18 1.63 35.19 23.30
C PRO A 18 3.00 35.81 22.99
N THR A 19 3.77 35.24 22.08
CA THR A 19 5.04 35.84 21.61
C THR A 19 4.79 36.87 20.53
N CYS A 20 3.80 36.63 19.66
CA CYS A 20 3.36 37.67 18.70
C CYS A 20 2.78 38.87 19.40
N GLU A 21 1.97 38.70 20.46
CA GLU A 21 1.49 39.80 21.28
C GLU A 21 2.63 40.59 21.96
N LEU A 22 3.63 39.89 22.49
CA LEU A 22 4.81 40.50 23.10
C LEU A 22 5.54 41.41 22.11
N ILE A 23 5.67 41.04 20.86
CA ILE A 23 6.44 41.77 19.83
C ILE A 23 5.58 42.79 19.08
N GLU A 24 4.32 43.03 19.48
CA GLU A 24 3.48 44.09 18.85
C GLU A 24 4.18 45.44 18.76
N PRO A 25 4.83 45.98 19.84
CA PRO A 25 5.59 47.23 19.74
C PRO A 25 6.76 47.15 18.77
N VAL A 26 7.39 45.98 18.65
CA VAL A 26 8.49 45.74 17.71
C VAL A 26 8.02 45.79 16.26
N ALA A 27 6.89 45.16 15.95
CA ALA A 27 6.29 45.13 14.62
C ALA A 27 5.87 46.58 14.19
N LYS A 28 5.31 47.36 15.13
CA LYS A 28 4.97 48.76 14.89
C LYS A 28 6.19 49.64 14.59
N LEU A 29 7.24 49.53 15.40
CA LEU A 29 8.49 50.25 15.18
C LEU A 29 9.17 49.82 13.85
N LEU A 30 9.18 48.52 13.54
CA LEU A 30 9.68 48.02 12.24
C LEU A 30 8.92 48.67 11.08
N TYR A 31 7.59 48.75 11.18
CA TYR A 31 6.78 49.36 10.14
C TYR A 31 7.01 50.89 10.01
N GLU A 32 7.19 51.58 11.12
CA GLU A 32 7.54 53.02 11.12
C GLU A 32 8.87 53.31 10.39
N LEU A 33 9.87 52.41 10.60
CA LEU A 33 11.22 52.58 10.03
C LEU A 33 11.35 52.04 8.60
N LEU A 34 10.67 50.97 8.30
CA LEU A 34 10.78 50.25 7.00
C LEU A 34 9.69 50.67 6.00
N GLY A 35 8.54 51.13 6.49
CA GLY A 35 7.40 51.50 5.66
C GLY A 35 6.94 50.39 4.74
N SER A 36 6.84 50.65 3.44
CA SER A 36 6.41 49.68 2.43
C SER A 36 7.36 48.48 2.22
N ARG A 37 8.52 48.48 2.88
CA ARG A 37 9.44 47.34 2.84
C ARG A 37 9.11 46.22 3.83
N LEU A 38 8.15 46.43 4.75
CA LEU A 38 7.64 45.42 5.66
C LEU A 38 6.22 45.02 5.26
N THR A 39 6.02 43.75 5.01
CA THR A 39 4.69 43.15 4.85
C THR A 39 4.40 42.23 6.03
N VAL A 40 3.22 42.35 6.64
CA VAL A 40 2.81 41.56 7.80
C VAL A 40 1.69 40.61 7.38
N TYR A 41 1.93 39.30 7.55
CA TYR A 41 0.95 38.26 7.27
C TYR A 41 0.32 37.79 8.58
N ILE A 42 -1.01 37.84 8.67
CA ILE A 42 -1.76 37.49 9.88
C ILE A 42 -2.57 36.24 9.65
N GLN A 43 -2.28 35.19 10.44
CA GLN A 43 -2.85 33.86 10.24
C GLN A 43 -4.27 33.67 10.82
N ASP A 44 -4.73 34.54 11.76
CA ASP A 44 -5.99 34.31 12.47
C ASP A 44 -6.91 35.55 12.49
N ASP A 45 -6.57 36.64 13.17
CA ASP A 45 -7.45 37.75 13.45
C ASP A 45 -6.87 39.07 12.94
N MET A 46 -7.44 39.61 11.86
CA MET A 46 -7.06 40.87 11.24
C MET A 46 -7.24 42.10 12.12
N SER A 47 -7.84 42.01 13.30
CA SER A 47 -7.83 43.07 14.30
C SER A 47 -6.48 43.23 15.01
N PHE A 48 -5.55 42.29 14.77
CA PHE A 48 -4.18 42.37 15.29
C PHE A 48 -3.34 43.36 14.44
N LEU A 49 -2.53 44.20 15.12
CA LEU A 49 -1.63 45.18 14.48
C LEU A 49 -2.38 46.17 13.55
N GLU A 50 -3.58 46.66 13.92
CA GLU A 50 -4.44 47.54 13.10
C GLU A 50 -3.75 48.81 12.59
N GLU A 51 -2.73 49.29 13.28
CA GLU A 51 -1.96 50.48 12.91
C GLU A 51 -1.02 50.26 11.72
N ILE A 52 -0.79 49.03 11.30
CA ILE A 52 0.07 48.69 10.16
C ILE A 52 -0.78 48.57 8.89
N ASN A 53 -0.58 49.46 7.93
CA ASN A 53 -1.37 49.46 6.69
C ASN A 53 -1.02 48.31 5.73
N GLN A 54 0.20 47.76 5.82
CA GLN A 54 0.65 46.65 4.96
C GLN A 54 0.44 45.28 5.63
N ARG A 55 -0.78 45.02 6.11
CA ARG A 55 -1.22 43.75 6.60
C ARG A 55 -1.90 42.96 5.50
N ILE A 56 -1.62 41.71 5.44
CA ILE A 56 -2.27 40.76 4.52
C ILE A 56 -2.94 39.66 5.37
N ASP A 57 -4.21 39.44 5.07
CA ASP A 57 -4.96 38.32 5.63
C ASP A 57 -4.42 37.00 5.07
N ASP A 58 -3.82 36.23 5.94
CA ASP A 58 -3.31 34.88 5.64
C ASP A 58 -4.07 33.82 6.45
N SER A 59 -5.33 34.09 6.81
CA SER A 59 -6.20 33.12 7.52
C SER A 59 -6.44 31.84 6.70
N GLU A 60 -6.33 31.95 5.38
CA GLU A 60 -6.33 30.81 4.47
C GLU A 60 -4.98 30.07 4.40
N LEU A 61 -3.96 30.60 5.07
CA LEU A 61 -2.60 30.06 5.23
C LEU A 61 -1.82 29.86 3.92
N GLU A 62 -2.18 30.56 2.82
CA GLU A 62 -1.50 30.38 1.54
C GLU A 62 -0.03 30.81 1.61
N GLN A 63 0.24 32.00 2.13
CA GLN A 63 1.60 32.54 2.17
C GLN A 63 2.43 31.79 3.24
N SER A 64 1.83 31.50 4.39
CA SER A 64 2.47 30.68 5.41
C SER A 64 2.85 29.28 4.89
N TYR A 65 1.99 28.65 4.09
CA TYR A 65 2.27 27.36 3.45
C TYR A 65 3.40 27.48 2.42
N ARG A 66 3.33 28.45 1.50
CA ARG A 66 4.34 28.65 0.44
C ARG A 66 5.73 28.98 1.00
N GLN A 67 5.78 29.68 2.14
CA GLN A 67 7.01 30.07 2.82
C GLN A 67 7.46 29.07 3.90
N ASN A 68 6.76 27.93 4.04
CA ASN A 68 7.04 26.90 5.04
C ASN A 68 7.21 27.48 6.45
N ILE A 69 6.19 28.19 6.91
CA ILE A 69 6.17 28.83 8.24
C ILE A 69 5.69 27.82 9.28
N GLU A 70 6.62 27.27 10.05
CA GLU A 70 6.33 26.30 11.12
C GLU A 70 6.13 26.99 12.48
N ILE A 71 6.74 28.14 12.68
CA ILE A 71 6.75 28.88 13.95
C ILE A 71 6.35 30.34 13.68
N VAL A 72 5.60 30.94 14.61
CA VAL A 72 5.32 32.38 14.62
C VAL A 72 5.72 32.97 15.97
N PRO A 73 6.24 34.23 16.04
CA PRO A 73 6.57 35.07 14.91
C PRO A 73 7.75 34.57 14.10
N THR A 74 7.70 34.76 12.78
CA THR A 74 8.84 34.54 11.88
C THR A 74 9.05 35.79 11.05
N LEU A 75 10.27 36.33 11.04
CA LEU A 75 10.68 37.45 10.20
C LEU A 75 11.61 36.92 9.11
N ILE A 76 11.22 37.17 7.86
CA ILE A 76 12.01 36.80 6.65
C ILE A 76 12.57 38.08 6.05
N ARG A 77 13.85 38.06 5.68
CA ARG A 77 14.51 39.13 4.92
C ARG A 77 14.72 38.63 3.48
N HIS A 78 14.21 39.38 2.53
CA HIS A 78 14.32 39.13 1.11
C HIS A 78 15.53 39.88 0.53
N ASP A 79 16.66 39.20 0.49
CA ASP A 79 17.92 39.60 -0.16
C ASP A 79 18.36 38.49 -1.15
N GLU A 80 19.62 38.47 -1.57
CA GLU A 80 20.11 37.46 -2.52
C GLU A 80 20.03 36.03 -1.95
N ASP A 81 20.21 35.89 -0.63
CA ASP A 81 20.01 34.64 0.11
C ASP A 81 18.88 34.86 1.12
N GLU A 82 17.73 34.20 0.94
CA GLU A 82 16.62 34.33 1.86
C GLU A 82 16.99 33.89 3.27
N HIS A 83 16.98 34.84 4.20
CA HIS A 83 17.29 34.59 5.60
C HIS A 83 16.05 34.75 6.46
N ARG A 84 15.93 33.94 7.51
CA ARG A 84 14.79 34.01 8.45
C ARG A 84 15.23 33.84 9.91
N ILE A 85 14.47 34.49 10.80
CA ILE A 85 14.57 34.30 12.25
C ILE A 85 13.20 33.96 12.81
N VAL A 86 13.15 33.13 13.85
CA VAL A 86 11.92 32.58 14.43
C VAL A 86 11.83 32.86 15.94
N GLY A 87 10.61 33.09 16.44
CA GLY A 87 10.41 33.47 17.82
C GLY A 87 10.95 34.88 18.13
N TRP A 88 11.18 35.18 19.39
CA TRP A 88 11.70 36.43 19.85
C TRP A 88 13.02 36.25 20.59
N GLU A 89 14.11 36.80 20.03
CA GLU A 89 15.42 36.97 20.66
C GLU A 89 15.94 38.35 20.31
N LYS A 90 15.95 39.29 21.29
CA LYS A 90 16.20 40.69 21.09
C LYS A 90 17.45 41.00 20.28
N GLN A 91 18.59 40.44 20.70
CA GLN A 91 19.88 40.65 20.03
C GLN A 91 19.81 40.17 18.57
N GLN A 92 19.28 38.98 18.33
CA GLN A 92 19.16 38.42 16.99
C GLN A 92 18.28 39.31 16.07
N TRP A 93 17.16 39.85 16.59
CA TRP A 93 16.29 40.74 15.82
C TRP A 93 16.97 42.09 15.52
N GLN A 94 17.74 42.64 16.49
CA GLN A 94 18.53 43.87 16.29
C GLN A 94 19.61 43.70 15.21
N GLU A 95 20.39 42.59 15.27
CA GLU A 95 21.39 42.27 14.28
C GLU A 95 20.81 42.02 12.89
N PHE A 96 19.68 41.28 12.84
CA PHE A 96 19.02 40.89 11.61
C PHE A 96 18.42 42.10 10.85
N THR A 97 17.88 43.05 11.58
CA THR A 97 17.25 44.27 11.01
C THR A 97 18.18 45.48 10.90
N GLY A 98 19.30 45.43 11.62
CA GLY A 98 20.24 46.56 11.75
C GLY A 98 19.65 47.73 12.60
N ILE A 99 18.66 47.48 13.48
CA ILE A 99 17.99 48.49 14.31
C ILE A 99 18.34 48.22 15.78
N PRO A 100 19.30 48.96 16.39
CA PRO A 100 19.76 48.68 17.75
C PRO A 100 18.73 48.93 18.86
N GLU A 101 17.73 49.83 18.67
CA GLU A 101 16.70 50.15 19.64
C GLU A 101 15.53 49.17 19.62
N LEU A 102 15.51 48.20 18.72
CA LEU A 102 14.40 47.28 18.55
C LEU A 102 14.16 46.48 19.84
N GLY A 103 12.93 46.45 20.32
CA GLY A 103 12.53 45.73 21.52
C GLY A 103 13.03 46.38 22.82
N ALA A 104 13.31 47.66 22.84
CA ALA A 104 13.64 48.39 24.08
C ALA A 104 12.53 48.20 25.13
N GLY A 105 12.91 47.80 26.34
CA GLY A 105 11.98 47.52 27.42
C GLY A 105 11.32 46.11 27.41
N LEU A 106 11.52 45.32 26.37
CA LEU A 106 11.03 43.94 26.34
C LEU A 106 12.05 42.96 26.92
N ILE A 107 11.56 41.79 27.34
CA ILE A 107 12.42 40.64 27.74
C ILE A 107 13.32 40.22 26.57
N ASP A 108 14.47 39.64 26.87
CA ASP A 108 15.47 39.37 25.86
C ASP A 108 15.14 38.16 24.99
N PHE A 109 14.39 37.19 25.53
CA PHE A 109 14.03 35.97 24.82
C PHE A 109 12.63 35.48 25.17
N LYS A 110 11.88 35.03 24.14
CA LYS A 110 10.66 34.23 24.28
C LYS A 110 10.51 33.31 23.07
N PRO A 111 10.33 31.98 23.25
CA PRO A 111 10.17 31.06 22.11
C PRO A 111 8.90 31.41 21.31
N GLY A 112 8.93 31.12 20.04
CA GLY A 112 7.74 31.23 19.18
C GLY A 112 6.68 30.18 19.50
N CYS A 113 5.50 30.35 18.92
CA CYS A 113 4.41 29.38 18.95
C CYS A 113 4.34 28.61 17.63
N GLY A 114 3.78 27.41 17.61
CA GLY A 114 3.49 26.72 16.35
C GLY A 114 2.62 27.57 15.43
N SER A 115 2.93 27.59 14.15
CA SER A 115 2.08 28.18 13.11
C SER A 115 0.76 27.42 13.00
N LEU A 116 -0.30 28.02 12.48
CA LEU A 116 -1.55 27.30 12.17
C LEU A 116 -1.37 26.28 11.05
N THR A 117 -0.28 26.36 10.27
CA THR A 117 0.12 25.33 9.27
C THR A 117 0.45 23.99 9.92
N GLU A 118 0.92 24.02 11.18
CA GLU A 118 1.31 22.86 11.96
C GLU A 118 0.15 22.20 12.75
N ASP A 119 -1.05 22.77 12.68
CA ASP A 119 -2.21 22.16 13.33
C ASP A 119 -2.50 20.77 12.75
N PRO A 120 -2.93 19.81 13.59
CA PRO A 120 -3.17 18.43 13.14
C PRO A 120 -4.05 18.34 11.90
N GLY A 121 -3.53 17.73 10.83
CA GLY A 121 -4.22 17.56 9.55
C GLY A 121 -4.25 18.80 8.66
N MET A 122 -3.60 19.91 9.05
CA MET A 122 -3.57 21.12 8.24
C MET A 122 -2.62 20.98 7.04
N ALA A 123 -1.47 20.32 7.20
CA ALA A 123 -0.52 20.12 6.12
C ALA A 123 -1.16 19.46 4.88
N GLU A 124 -1.95 18.41 5.08
CA GLU A 124 -2.63 17.72 3.97
C GLU A 124 -3.75 18.56 3.36
N LYS A 125 -4.44 19.39 4.18
CA LYS A 125 -5.48 20.31 3.68
C LYS A 125 -4.86 21.39 2.82
N LEU A 126 -3.75 21.98 3.24
CA LEU A 126 -3.03 23.03 2.50
C LEU A 126 -2.42 22.45 1.22
N ALA A 127 -1.78 21.28 1.28
CA ALA A 127 -1.31 20.59 0.10
C ALA A 127 -2.46 20.30 -0.89
N ALA A 128 -3.60 19.82 -0.40
CA ALA A 128 -4.76 19.58 -1.25
C ALA A 128 -5.32 20.87 -1.85
N LYS A 129 -5.26 21.99 -1.12
CA LYS A 129 -5.76 23.29 -1.57
C LYS A 129 -4.83 23.97 -2.57
N PHE A 130 -3.53 23.99 -2.29
CA PHE A 130 -2.56 24.80 -3.05
C PHE A 130 -1.72 23.99 -4.03
N ASP A 131 -1.49 22.68 -3.78
CA ASP A 131 -0.72 21.79 -4.65
C ASP A 131 -1.58 20.79 -5.41
N SER A 132 -2.88 20.74 -5.20
CA SER A 132 -3.77 19.78 -5.86
C SER A 132 -3.84 19.95 -7.38
N GLN A 133 -3.35 21.04 -7.94
CA GLN A 133 -3.14 21.19 -9.39
C GLN A 133 -2.11 20.18 -9.94
N LYS A 134 -1.30 19.55 -9.08
CA LYS A 134 -0.44 18.42 -9.45
C LYS A 134 -1.23 17.14 -9.71
N LEU A 135 -2.46 17.03 -9.16
CA LEU A 135 -3.36 15.91 -9.41
C LEU A 135 -4.06 16.11 -10.76
N LYS A 136 -3.95 15.11 -11.66
CA LYS A 136 -4.48 15.15 -13.03
C LYS A 136 -5.76 14.31 -13.21
N ALA A 137 -6.15 13.52 -12.20
CA ALA A 137 -7.37 12.74 -12.25
C ALA A 137 -8.61 13.65 -12.32
N ARG A 138 -9.62 13.20 -13.07
CA ARG A 138 -10.90 13.94 -13.19
C ARG A 138 -11.56 14.09 -11.83
N ARG A 139 -11.86 15.33 -11.46
CA ARG A 139 -12.63 15.66 -10.27
C ARG A 139 -14.12 15.64 -10.58
N ILE A 140 -14.91 15.19 -9.62
CA ILE A 140 -16.36 15.20 -9.67
C ILE A 140 -16.85 15.94 -8.43
N GLU A 141 -17.57 17.00 -8.66
CA GLU A 141 -18.26 17.73 -7.59
C GLU A 141 -19.56 17.00 -7.27
N LEU A 142 -19.82 16.80 -5.99
CA LEU A 142 -21.06 16.23 -5.48
C LEU A 142 -21.91 17.39 -4.94
N ALA A 143 -23.23 17.25 -5.01
CA ALA A 143 -24.13 18.19 -4.36
C ALA A 143 -24.00 18.06 -2.82
N ASP A 144 -24.23 19.15 -2.08
CA ASP A 144 -24.08 19.17 -0.62
C ASP A 144 -24.88 18.09 0.13
N ALA A 145 -26.00 17.63 -0.44
CA ALA A 145 -26.86 16.61 0.12
C ALA A 145 -26.57 15.18 -0.43
N GLU A 146 -25.62 15.03 -1.35
CA GLU A 146 -25.27 13.72 -1.93
C GLU A 146 -24.32 12.98 -0.99
N ASP A 147 -24.63 11.73 -0.63
CA ASP A 147 -23.74 10.87 0.14
C ASP A 147 -22.56 10.42 -0.74
N ASP A 148 -21.34 10.73 -0.31
CA ASP A 148 -20.14 10.48 -1.09
C ASP A 148 -19.81 8.97 -1.22
N THR A 149 -20.24 8.15 -0.28
CA THR A 149 -20.12 6.68 -0.35
C THR A 149 -21.11 6.10 -1.35
N GLU A 150 -22.38 6.52 -1.30
CA GLU A 150 -23.41 6.09 -2.26
C GLU A 150 -23.06 6.57 -3.68
N ALA A 151 -22.53 7.76 -3.82
CA ALA A 151 -22.03 8.27 -5.09
C ALA A 151 -20.96 7.39 -5.73
N CYS A 152 -20.13 6.74 -4.92
CA CYS A 152 -19.14 5.76 -5.42
C CYS A 152 -19.81 4.46 -5.91
N PHE A 153 -20.87 4.00 -5.26
CA PHE A 153 -21.68 2.84 -5.72
C PHE A 153 -22.37 3.16 -7.04
N ASP A 154 -23.08 4.27 -7.12
CA ASP A 154 -23.89 4.66 -8.30
C ASP A 154 -23.01 4.82 -9.54
N ARG A 155 -21.79 5.30 -9.37
CA ARG A 155 -20.80 5.43 -10.47
C ARG A 155 -20.09 4.13 -10.80
N GLY A 156 -20.38 3.04 -10.09
CA GLY A 156 -19.80 1.72 -10.32
C GLY A 156 -18.31 1.63 -9.99
N TRP A 157 -17.81 2.47 -9.06
CA TRP A 157 -16.41 2.45 -8.60
C TRP A 157 -16.18 1.45 -7.48
N SER A 158 -17.24 1.05 -6.77
CA SER A 158 -17.17 0.05 -5.72
C SER A 158 -17.16 -1.39 -6.30
N ASP A 159 -16.52 -2.28 -5.53
CA ASP A 159 -16.55 -3.73 -5.72
C ASP A 159 -17.78 -4.41 -5.08
N GLY A 160 -18.73 -3.62 -4.57
CA GLY A 160 -19.91 -4.08 -3.83
C GLY A 160 -19.80 -3.89 -2.32
N LEU A 161 -18.64 -3.47 -1.82
CA LEU A 161 -18.42 -3.06 -0.43
C LEU A 161 -18.23 -1.53 -0.36
N PRO A 162 -18.61 -0.88 0.75
CA PRO A 162 -18.33 0.55 0.92
C PRO A 162 -16.85 0.86 0.66
N VAL A 163 -16.61 1.98 -0.01
CA VAL A 163 -15.25 2.49 -0.27
C VAL A 163 -15.03 3.80 0.46
N VAL A 164 -13.79 4.10 0.78
CA VAL A 164 -13.43 5.41 1.32
C VAL A 164 -13.42 6.42 0.16
N PRO A 165 -14.23 7.48 0.19
CA PRO A 165 -14.24 8.47 -0.88
C PRO A 165 -12.86 9.08 -1.11
N PRO A 166 -12.32 9.06 -2.35
CA PRO A 166 -10.97 9.52 -2.64
C PRO A 166 -10.90 11.03 -2.83
N THR A 167 -11.15 11.78 -1.76
CA THR A 167 -11.03 13.25 -1.78
C THR A 167 -9.58 13.67 -2.05
N PRO A 168 -9.33 14.87 -2.62
CA PRO A 168 -7.98 15.37 -2.85
C PRO A 168 -7.08 15.31 -1.62
N VAL A 169 -7.60 15.68 -0.44
CA VAL A 169 -6.88 15.57 0.85
C VAL A 169 -6.40 14.15 1.13
N ARG A 170 -7.29 13.16 0.95
CA ARG A 170 -6.94 11.75 1.20
C ARG A 170 -5.94 11.21 0.18
N VAL A 171 -6.07 11.63 -1.09
CA VAL A 171 -5.13 11.23 -2.15
C VAL A 171 -3.74 11.85 -1.92
N MET A 172 -3.68 13.15 -1.59
CA MET A 172 -2.42 13.81 -1.25
C MET A 172 -1.75 13.14 -0.05
N ARG A 173 -2.51 12.83 1.01
CA ARG A 173 -2.01 12.06 2.16
C ARG A 173 -1.49 10.67 1.74
N MET A 174 -2.18 9.95 0.86
CA MET A 174 -1.71 8.64 0.37
C MET A 174 -0.37 8.78 -0.36
N LEU A 175 -0.20 9.84 -1.15
CA LEU A 175 1.03 10.11 -1.90
C LEU A 175 2.24 10.41 -1.01
N THR A 176 2.05 10.82 0.26
CA THR A 176 3.19 10.95 1.20
C THR A 176 3.86 9.61 1.55
N GLY A 177 3.24 8.49 1.21
CA GLY A 177 3.81 7.15 1.39
C GLY A 177 4.79 6.73 0.29
N THR A 178 5.14 7.60 -0.65
CA THR A 178 6.11 7.30 -1.71
C THR A 178 6.87 8.55 -2.14
N GLU A 179 8.07 8.36 -2.64
CA GLU A 179 8.87 9.42 -3.27
C GLU A 179 8.59 9.55 -4.79
N LEU A 180 7.78 8.66 -5.36
CA LEU A 180 7.43 8.70 -6.78
C LEU A 180 6.50 9.88 -7.07
N GLU A 181 6.68 10.49 -8.24
CA GLU A 181 5.81 11.59 -8.67
C GLU A 181 4.39 11.07 -8.98
N ALA A 182 3.36 11.90 -8.71
CA ALA A 182 1.97 11.50 -8.89
C ALA A 182 1.61 11.04 -10.31
N ASP A 183 2.27 11.61 -11.33
CA ASP A 183 2.06 11.29 -12.74
C ASP A 183 3.02 10.22 -13.29
N GLU A 184 3.94 9.71 -12.47
CA GLU A 184 4.84 8.63 -12.86
C GLU A 184 4.04 7.39 -13.27
N LEU A 185 4.43 6.77 -14.40
CA LEU A 185 3.74 5.61 -14.94
C LEU A 185 4.23 4.32 -14.28
N LEU A 186 3.34 3.61 -13.61
CA LEU A 186 3.61 2.29 -13.02
C LEU A 186 3.52 1.15 -14.05
N GLY A 187 2.70 1.29 -15.07
CA GLY A 187 2.49 0.30 -16.11
C GLY A 187 1.14 0.42 -16.80
N ILE A 188 0.79 -0.61 -17.56
CA ILE A 188 -0.46 -0.70 -18.33
C ILE A 188 -1.37 -1.76 -17.69
N VAL A 189 -2.55 -1.36 -17.26
CA VAL A 189 -3.48 -2.24 -16.54
C VAL A 189 -4.44 -2.91 -17.53
N PRO A 190 -4.42 -4.25 -17.61
CA PRO A 190 -5.39 -5.01 -18.39
C PRO A 190 -6.77 -5.03 -17.68
N PRO A 191 -7.87 -5.36 -18.40
CA PRO A 191 -7.94 -5.79 -19.79
C PRO A 191 -8.00 -4.65 -20.80
N ASP A 192 -8.38 -3.42 -20.40
CA ASP A 192 -8.56 -2.28 -21.30
C ASP A 192 -7.23 -1.62 -21.69
N ASN A 193 -6.12 -2.09 -21.14
CA ASN A 193 -4.76 -1.59 -21.37
C ASN A 193 -4.61 -0.08 -21.09
N ILE A 194 -5.11 0.36 -19.95
CA ILE A 194 -5.09 1.76 -19.54
C ILE A 194 -3.80 2.08 -18.77
N PRO A 195 -3.09 3.18 -19.12
CA PRO A 195 -1.95 3.66 -18.34
C PRO A 195 -2.34 3.96 -16.88
N CYS A 196 -1.55 3.41 -15.96
CA CYS A 196 -1.71 3.60 -14.52
C CYS A 196 -0.61 4.51 -13.99
N SER A 197 -0.95 5.72 -13.57
CA SER A 197 -0.06 6.58 -12.81
C SER A 197 -0.10 6.25 -11.32
N VAL A 198 0.91 6.72 -10.57
CA VAL A 198 0.96 6.64 -9.10
C VAL A 198 -0.30 7.26 -8.50
N GLU A 199 -0.79 8.40 -9.02
CA GLU A 199 -2.05 9.03 -8.58
C GLU A 199 -3.25 8.10 -8.73
N LYS A 200 -3.42 7.42 -9.87
CA LYS A 200 -4.52 6.48 -10.08
C LYS A 200 -4.47 5.31 -9.08
N LEU A 201 -3.27 4.84 -8.78
CA LEU A 201 -3.10 3.82 -7.73
C LEU A 201 -3.42 4.38 -6.35
N ALA A 202 -2.97 5.60 -6.02
CA ALA A 202 -3.26 6.25 -4.73
C ALA A 202 -4.78 6.42 -4.52
N ILE A 203 -5.51 6.81 -5.56
CA ILE A 203 -6.99 6.89 -5.53
C ILE A 203 -7.59 5.53 -5.13
N ASN A 204 -7.20 4.43 -5.78
CA ASN A 204 -7.74 3.11 -5.49
C ASN A 204 -7.25 2.55 -4.13
N ALA A 205 -6.04 2.91 -3.68
CA ALA A 205 -5.55 2.58 -2.34
C ALA A 205 -6.35 3.31 -1.24
N VAL A 206 -6.69 4.59 -1.45
CA VAL A 206 -7.62 5.32 -0.57
C VAL A 206 -8.98 4.64 -0.54
N MET A 207 -9.55 4.35 -1.71
CA MET A 207 -10.86 3.67 -1.81
C MET A 207 -10.87 2.32 -1.10
N ALA A 208 -9.78 1.57 -1.15
CA ALA A 208 -9.62 0.32 -0.42
C ALA A 208 -9.50 0.50 1.09
N GLY A 209 -9.15 1.69 1.58
CA GLY A 209 -8.91 2.01 2.98
C GLY A 209 -7.47 1.79 3.45
N CYS A 210 -6.47 1.78 2.54
CA CYS A 210 -5.06 1.72 2.88
C CYS A 210 -4.62 2.91 3.74
N LYS A 211 -3.53 2.73 4.48
CA LYS A 211 -2.76 3.82 5.08
C LYS A 211 -1.61 4.20 4.15
N PRO A 212 -1.06 5.44 4.26
CA PRO A 212 0.12 5.84 3.50
C PRO A 212 1.30 4.87 3.64
N GLU A 213 1.55 4.35 4.85
CA GLU A 213 2.64 3.42 5.14
C GLU A 213 2.53 2.10 4.36
N TYR A 214 1.32 1.76 3.86
CA TYR A 214 1.13 0.56 3.04
C TYR A 214 1.42 0.80 1.56
N PHE A 215 1.53 2.06 1.15
CA PHE A 215 1.57 2.43 -0.27
C PHE A 215 2.78 1.87 -1.03
N PRO A 216 4.01 1.79 -0.45
CA PRO A 216 5.14 1.11 -1.10
C PRO A 216 4.83 -0.35 -1.41
N THR A 217 4.21 -1.07 -0.47
CA THR A 217 3.77 -2.46 -0.67
C THR A 217 2.71 -2.55 -1.78
N VAL A 218 1.74 -1.64 -1.82
CA VAL A 218 0.70 -1.60 -2.87
C VAL A 218 1.32 -1.35 -4.24
N ILE A 219 2.32 -0.46 -4.35
CA ILE A 219 3.07 -0.21 -5.60
C ILE A 219 3.77 -1.50 -6.07
N ALA A 220 4.45 -2.20 -5.17
CA ALA A 220 5.13 -3.45 -5.49
C ALA A 220 4.14 -4.54 -5.94
N VAL A 221 2.98 -4.64 -5.28
CA VAL A 221 1.89 -5.57 -5.67
C VAL A 221 1.41 -5.28 -7.09
N VAL A 222 1.20 -4.03 -7.45
CA VAL A 222 0.77 -3.66 -8.80
C VAL A 222 1.87 -3.94 -9.82
N ARG A 223 3.12 -3.58 -9.54
CA ARG A 223 4.25 -3.91 -10.43
C ARG A 223 4.37 -5.41 -10.67
N ALA A 224 4.17 -6.23 -9.64
CA ALA A 224 4.14 -7.69 -9.78
C ALA A 224 2.96 -8.16 -10.65
N ALA A 225 1.74 -7.62 -10.42
CA ALA A 225 0.54 -8.00 -11.17
C ALA A 225 0.62 -7.64 -12.65
N LEU A 226 1.39 -6.62 -13.00
CA LEU A 226 1.58 -6.16 -14.38
C LEU A 226 2.74 -6.86 -15.11
N GLN A 227 3.46 -7.79 -14.47
CA GLN A 227 4.43 -8.64 -15.16
C GLN A 227 3.71 -9.60 -16.12
N ASP A 228 4.18 -9.72 -17.33
CA ASP A 228 3.59 -10.60 -18.35
C ASP A 228 3.45 -12.05 -17.88
N ARG A 229 4.40 -12.54 -17.08
CA ARG A 229 4.40 -13.89 -16.52
C ARG A 229 3.25 -14.15 -15.54
N PHE A 230 2.71 -13.13 -14.89
CA PHE A 230 1.54 -13.27 -14.02
C PHE A 230 0.25 -13.47 -14.82
N CYS A 231 0.25 -13.04 -16.09
CA CYS A 231 -0.86 -13.24 -17.03
C CYS A 231 -2.21 -12.67 -16.52
N MET A 232 -2.19 -11.45 -15.96
CA MET A 232 -3.38 -10.82 -15.36
C MET A 232 -4.56 -10.76 -16.33
N HIS A 233 -4.31 -10.44 -17.60
CA HIS A 233 -5.35 -10.41 -18.65
C HIS A 233 -6.03 -11.78 -18.80
N GLY A 234 -5.24 -12.87 -18.92
CA GLY A 234 -5.76 -14.22 -19.03
C GLY A 234 -6.56 -14.63 -17.82
N LEU A 235 -6.10 -14.23 -16.61
CA LEU A 235 -6.78 -14.49 -15.35
C LEU A 235 -8.16 -13.83 -15.25
N LEU A 236 -8.35 -12.68 -15.90
CA LEU A 236 -9.66 -12.00 -15.99
C LEU A 236 -10.57 -12.61 -17.06
N CYS A 237 -10.00 -12.93 -18.24
CA CYS A 237 -10.78 -13.43 -19.37
C CYS A 237 -11.25 -14.89 -19.24
N THR A 238 -10.67 -15.66 -18.31
CA THR A 238 -11.05 -17.06 -18.11
C THR A 238 -12.42 -17.18 -17.46
N THR A 239 -13.14 -18.24 -17.81
CA THR A 239 -14.36 -18.65 -17.08
C THR A 239 -14.04 -19.35 -15.74
N TYR A 240 -12.78 -19.76 -15.55
CA TYR A 240 -12.29 -20.25 -14.27
C TYR A 240 -12.24 -19.09 -13.26
N PHE A 241 -12.34 -19.35 -11.96
CA PHE A 241 -12.61 -18.30 -10.95
C PHE A 241 -11.44 -18.05 -9.99
N SER A 242 -10.22 -18.07 -10.48
CA SER A 242 -9.03 -17.68 -9.69
C SER A 242 -8.91 -16.14 -9.54
N SER A 243 -8.14 -15.73 -8.54
CA SER A 243 -7.83 -14.34 -8.25
C SER A 243 -6.35 -14.18 -7.87
N PRO A 244 -5.81 -12.96 -7.92
CA PRO A 244 -4.50 -12.68 -7.33
C PRO A 244 -4.49 -12.98 -5.82
N VAL A 245 -3.52 -13.77 -5.39
CA VAL A 245 -3.15 -14.01 -3.99
C VAL A 245 -1.83 -13.32 -3.74
N VAL A 246 -1.79 -12.41 -2.78
CA VAL A 246 -0.61 -11.63 -2.43
C VAL A 246 0.01 -12.21 -1.16
N ILE A 247 1.28 -12.59 -1.23
CA ILE A 247 2.06 -13.09 -0.09
C ILE A 247 3.20 -12.10 0.14
N VAL A 248 3.33 -11.62 1.38
CA VAL A 248 4.32 -10.59 1.73
C VAL A 248 5.37 -11.18 2.66
N ASN A 249 6.64 -11.00 2.30
CA ASN A 249 7.81 -11.43 3.04
C ASN A 249 8.68 -10.23 3.46
N GLY A 250 9.50 -10.44 4.48
CA GLY A 250 10.54 -9.53 4.91
C GLY A 250 10.12 -8.49 5.94
N PRO A 251 11.04 -7.56 6.29
CA PRO A 251 10.84 -6.60 7.36
C PRO A 251 9.61 -5.71 7.20
N GLU A 252 9.26 -5.32 5.98
CA GLU A 252 8.13 -4.43 5.70
C GLU A 252 6.81 -5.02 6.18
N SER A 253 6.59 -6.33 6.02
CA SER A 253 5.37 -6.98 6.51
C SER A 253 5.14 -6.75 8.02
N ARG A 254 6.23 -6.77 8.80
CA ARG A 254 6.20 -6.52 10.25
C ARG A 254 6.07 -5.03 10.54
N HIS A 255 6.78 -4.17 9.80
CA HIS A 255 6.75 -2.72 9.96
C HIS A 255 5.32 -2.17 9.80
N ILE A 256 4.61 -2.59 8.77
CA ILE A 256 3.22 -2.16 8.53
C ILE A 256 2.18 -2.98 9.30
N GLY A 257 2.61 -3.89 10.17
CA GLY A 257 1.75 -4.66 11.07
C GLY A 257 0.86 -5.67 10.38
N MET A 258 1.34 -6.34 9.31
CA MET A 258 0.60 -7.44 8.68
C MET A 258 0.45 -8.64 9.60
N ASN A 259 -0.61 -9.39 9.41
CA ASN A 259 -0.89 -10.62 10.16
C ASN A 259 -0.44 -11.85 9.37
N SER A 260 0.45 -12.65 9.97
CA SER A 260 0.87 -13.98 9.52
C SER A 260 0.40 -15.10 10.45
N GLY A 261 -0.17 -14.74 11.60
CA GLY A 261 -0.60 -15.65 12.68
C GLY A 261 -2.05 -16.08 12.60
N GLY A 262 -2.72 -16.19 13.73
CA GLY A 262 -4.12 -16.60 13.80
C GLY A 262 -5.03 -15.80 12.86
N ASN A 263 -5.86 -16.49 12.07
CA ASN A 263 -6.75 -15.90 11.08
C ASN A 263 -6.03 -15.10 9.95
N ALA A 264 -4.77 -15.44 9.63
CA ALA A 264 -3.99 -14.71 8.63
C ALA A 264 -4.69 -14.61 7.24
N LEU A 265 -5.42 -15.64 6.84
CA LEU A 265 -6.16 -15.68 5.58
C LEU A 265 -7.58 -15.10 5.69
N GLY A 266 -7.96 -14.61 6.85
CA GLY A 266 -9.30 -14.08 7.14
C GLY A 266 -9.32 -12.57 7.36
N GLN A 267 -10.39 -12.10 7.98
CA GLN A 267 -10.62 -10.69 8.30
C GLN A 267 -9.89 -10.25 9.58
N GLY A 268 -9.82 -8.94 9.83
CA GLY A 268 -9.39 -8.34 11.11
C GLY A 268 -8.11 -7.53 11.04
N ASN A 269 -7.21 -7.82 10.08
CA ASN A 269 -6.01 -7.02 9.88
C ASN A 269 -6.19 -6.03 8.71
N ARG A 270 -5.99 -4.73 9.00
CA ARG A 270 -6.21 -3.68 8.01
C ARG A 270 -5.24 -3.78 6.83
N ALA A 271 -3.96 -4.04 7.07
CA ALA A 271 -2.96 -4.13 6.00
C ALA A 271 -3.27 -5.32 5.08
N ASN A 272 -3.51 -6.54 5.63
CA ASN A 272 -3.90 -7.71 4.84
C ASN A 272 -5.15 -7.43 3.99
N ALA A 273 -6.20 -6.85 4.60
CA ALA A 273 -7.46 -6.62 3.92
C ALA A 273 -7.33 -5.57 2.81
N THR A 274 -6.69 -4.42 3.09
CA THR A 274 -6.74 -3.27 2.19
C THR A 274 -5.70 -3.31 1.08
N ILE A 275 -4.53 -3.93 1.29
CA ILE A 275 -3.50 -4.07 0.23
C ILE A 275 -4.03 -4.94 -0.92
N GLY A 276 -4.57 -6.12 -0.61
CA GLY A 276 -5.16 -6.98 -1.64
C GLY A 276 -6.35 -6.31 -2.35
N ARG A 277 -7.20 -5.59 -1.59
CA ARG A 277 -8.35 -4.88 -2.14
C ARG A 277 -7.95 -3.72 -3.06
N ALA A 278 -6.85 -3.02 -2.76
CA ALA A 278 -6.34 -1.95 -3.61
C ALA A 278 -6.00 -2.43 -5.03
N LEU A 279 -5.38 -3.61 -5.15
CA LEU A 279 -5.13 -4.25 -6.45
C LEU A 279 -6.45 -4.57 -7.17
N GLN A 280 -7.42 -5.17 -6.49
CA GLN A 280 -8.71 -5.53 -7.10
C GLN A 280 -9.49 -4.29 -7.58
N LEU A 281 -9.54 -3.24 -6.78
CA LEU A 281 -10.17 -1.97 -7.17
C LEU A 281 -9.43 -1.30 -8.33
N LEU A 282 -8.10 -1.35 -8.37
CA LEU A 282 -7.32 -0.83 -9.50
C LEU A 282 -7.66 -1.55 -10.80
N ILE A 283 -7.67 -2.89 -10.79
CA ILE A 283 -8.01 -3.71 -11.95
C ILE A 283 -9.44 -3.39 -12.43
N ARG A 284 -10.38 -3.23 -11.49
CA ARG A 284 -11.76 -2.88 -11.78
C ARG A 284 -11.90 -1.47 -12.37
N ASN A 285 -11.31 -0.46 -11.71
CA ASN A 285 -11.59 0.96 -11.97
C ASN A 285 -10.68 1.55 -13.06
N VAL A 286 -9.44 1.08 -13.17
CA VAL A 286 -8.48 1.52 -14.18
C VAL A 286 -8.46 0.54 -15.35
N GLY A 287 -8.35 -0.76 -15.06
CA GLY A 287 -8.26 -1.79 -16.08
C GLY A 287 -9.59 -2.15 -16.75
N GLY A 288 -10.74 -1.81 -16.15
CA GLY A 288 -12.05 -2.19 -16.69
C GLY A 288 -12.45 -3.65 -16.40
N GLY A 289 -11.74 -4.36 -15.53
CA GLY A 289 -12.00 -5.76 -15.16
C GLY A 289 -13.25 -5.94 -14.29
N LYS A 290 -14.41 -5.66 -14.87
CA LYS A 290 -15.71 -5.74 -14.17
C LYS A 290 -16.42 -7.08 -14.44
N PRO A 291 -17.07 -7.68 -13.41
CA PRO A 291 -17.92 -8.85 -13.60
C PRO A 291 -19.02 -8.60 -14.64
N GLY A 292 -19.26 -9.61 -15.49
CA GLY A 292 -20.19 -9.50 -16.61
C GLY A 292 -19.62 -8.77 -17.86
N GLY A 293 -18.50 -8.06 -17.69
CA GLY A 293 -17.69 -7.53 -18.76
C GLY A 293 -16.59 -8.50 -19.17
N ILE A 294 -15.31 -8.07 -19.05
CA ILE A 294 -14.14 -8.93 -19.35
C ILE A 294 -13.87 -9.92 -18.20
N ASP A 295 -14.21 -9.61 -16.96
CA ASP A 295 -14.17 -10.61 -15.89
C ASP A 295 -15.27 -11.65 -16.15
N ARG A 296 -14.84 -12.83 -16.65
CA ARG A 296 -15.73 -13.91 -17.12
C ARG A 296 -15.89 -15.03 -16.10
N ALA A 297 -15.37 -14.89 -14.89
CA ALA A 297 -15.49 -15.91 -13.86
C ALA A 297 -16.94 -16.39 -13.68
N THR A 298 -17.17 -17.71 -13.79
CA THR A 298 -18.53 -18.31 -13.70
C THR A 298 -19.10 -18.27 -12.29
N LEU A 299 -18.27 -18.51 -11.28
CA LEU A 299 -18.68 -18.50 -9.86
C LEU A 299 -18.04 -17.32 -9.10
N GLY A 300 -16.80 -16.96 -9.46
CA GLY A 300 -16.00 -16.06 -8.64
C GLY A 300 -15.48 -16.77 -7.38
N THR A 301 -14.72 -16.03 -6.60
CA THR A 301 -14.19 -16.46 -5.30
C THR A 301 -14.12 -15.26 -4.36
N PRO A 302 -14.27 -15.42 -3.03
CA PRO A 302 -14.08 -14.33 -2.08
C PRO A 302 -12.73 -13.61 -2.21
N GLY A 303 -11.68 -14.29 -2.69
CA GLY A 303 -10.38 -13.69 -3.02
C GLY A 303 -10.43 -12.58 -4.07
N LYS A 304 -11.52 -12.44 -4.83
CA LYS A 304 -11.73 -11.31 -5.76
C LYS A 304 -12.10 -9.99 -5.05
N TYR A 305 -12.42 -10.01 -3.76
CA TYR A 305 -12.49 -8.80 -2.95
C TYR A 305 -11.10 -8.42 -2.43
N THR A 306 -10.40 -9.41 -1.84
CA THR A 306 -9.04 -9.29 -1.28
C THR A 306 -8.50 -10.67 -0.96
N PHE A 307 -7.23 -10.91 -1.25
CA PHE A 307 -6.53 -12.10 -0.78
C PHE A 307 -5.05 -11.73 -0.58
N CYS A 308 -4.71 -11.30 0.63
CA CYS A 308 -3.35 -10.85 0.95
C CYS A 308 -3.02 -11.20 2.39
N PHE A 309 -1.84 -11.75 2.62
CA PHE A 309 -1.35 -12.11 3.94
C PHE A 309 0.19 -12.08 3.99
N ALA A 310 0.75 -12.01 5.19
CA ALA A 310 2.19 -12.16 5.40
C ALA A 310 2.53 -13.63 5.70
N GLU A 311 3.71 -14.09 5.26
CA GLU A 311 4.27 -15.36 5.69
C GLU A 311 4.78 -15.26 7.14
N ASP A 312 4.64 -16.34 7.92
CA ASP A 312 5.24 -16.45 9.26
C ASP A 312 6.73 -16.81 9.13
N GLU A 313 7.58 -15.82 9.38
CA GLU A 313 9.04 -15.92 9.31
C GLU A 313 9.70 -16.15 10.67
N SER A 314 8.96 -16.63 11.67
CA SER A 314 9.46 -16.82 13.05
C SER A 314 10.49 -17.95 13.21
N ASP A 315 10.68 -18.80 12.20
CA ASP A 315 11.69 -19.86 12.19
C ASP A 315 12.80 -19.52 11.17
N ASP A 316 13.93 -19.04 11.67
CA ASP A 316 15.06 -18.65 10.83
C ASP A 316 15.65 -19.78 9.99
N ALA A 317 15.50 -21.01 10.42
CA ALA A 317 15.98 -22.19 9.70
C ALA A 317 14.98 -22.72 8.67
N TRP A 318 13.80 -22.08 8.52
CA TRP A 318 12.81 -22.41 7.51
C TRP A 318 12.82 -21.34 6.39
N PRO A 319 13.23 -21.68 5.16
CA PRO A 319 13.28 -20.72 4.07
C PRO A 319 11.89 -20.13 3.78
N THR A 320 11.82 -18.83 3.54
CA THR A 320 10.59 -18.16 3.13
C THR A 320 10.30 -18.36 1.64
N LEU A 321 9.09 -18.03 1.19
CA LEU A 321 8.75 -18.04 -0.23
C LEU A 321 9.65 -17.08 -1.03
N ALA A 322 9.95 -15.90 -0.49
CA ALA A 322 10.86 -14.95 -1.13
C ALA A 322 12.26 -15.56 -1.31
N MET A 323 12.77 -16.29 -0.33
CA MET A 323 14.06 -16.98 -0.43
C MET A 323 14.03 -18.08 -1.51
N ASP A 324 12.94 -18.83 -1.65
CA ASP A 324 12.76 -19.80 -2.73
C ASP A 324 12.76 -19.13 -4.11
N GLN A 325 12.40 -17.85 -4.18
CA GLN A 325 12.44 -17.03 -5.40
C GLN A 325 13.78 -16.29 -5.59
N GLY A 326 14.80 -16.58 -4.75
CA GLY A 326 16.16 -16.06 -4.89
C GLY A 326 16.44 -14.74 -4.17
N TYR A 327 15.53 -14.24 -3.34
CA TYR A 327 15.73 -13.04 -2.52
C TYR A 327 16.41 -13.38 -1.18
N GLN A 328 17.02 -12.39 -0.55
CA GLN A 328 17.57 -12.54 0.78
C GLN A 328 16.49 -12.35 1.85
N ARG A 329 16.70 -12.86 3.06
CA ARG A 329 15.75 -12.77 4.18
C ARG A 329 15.46 -11.33 4.63
N GLU A 330 16.43 -10.47 4.44
CA GLU A 330 16.36 -9.05 4.80
C GLU A 330 15.62 -8.20 3.76
N GLU A 331 15.35 -8.75 2.59
CA GLU A 331 14.62 -8.06 1.54
C GLU A 331 13.13 -8.16 1.77
N SER A 332 12.44 -7.04 1.60
CA SER A 332 10.97 -7.00 1.61
C SER A 332 10.44 -7.28 0.21
N VAL A 333 9.59 -8.28 0.09
CA VAL A 333 9.15 -8.81 -1.20
C VAL A 333 7.66 -9.13 -1.17
N VAL A 334 6.96 -8.78 -2.23
CA VAL A 334 5.62 -9.30 -2.53
C VAL A 334 5.72 -10.40 -3.57
N SER A 335 5.02 -11.51 -3.34
CA SER A 335 4.84 -12.58 -4.30
C SER A 335 3.37 -12.70 -4.67
N LEU A 336 3.06 -12.79 -5.96
CA LEU A 336 1.70 -12.95 -6.47
C LEU A 336 1.52 -14.34 -7.07
N PHE A 337 0.45 -14.99 -6.67
CA PHE A 337 0.02 -16.30 -7.14
C PHE A 337 -1.41 -16.21 -7.67
N ALA A 338 -1.69 -16.85 -8.80
CA ALA A 338 -3.06 -16.94 -9.34
C ALA A 338 -3.78 -18.12 -8.67
N GLY A 339 -4.57 -17.84 -7.63
CA GLY A 339 -5.17 -18.85 -6.78
C GLY A 339 -6.68 -18.82 -6.65
N ASP A 340 -7.23 -19.93 -6.20
CA ASP A 340 -8.65 -20.11 -5.94
C ASP A 340 -9.01 -19.77 -4.47
N GLY A 341 -9.94 -20.47 -3.91
CA GLY A 341 -10.27 -20.43 -2.49
C GLY A 341 -9.31 -21.28 -1.63
N VAL A 342 -9.53 -21.22 -0.33
CA VAL A 342 -8.78 -21.98 0.67
C VAL A 342 -9.44 -23.33 0.91
N GLN A 343 -8.69 -24.40 0.77
CA GLN A 343 -9.10 -25.77 1.13
C GLN A 343 -8.36 -26.20 2.39
N PRO A 344 -9.01 -26.53 3.51
CA PRO A 344 -8.35 -26.94 4.73
C PRO A 344 -7.73 -28.36 4.60
N ILE A 345 -6.60 -28.56 5.29
CA ILE A 345 -6.01 -29.87 5.57
C ILE A 345 -6.14 -30.12 7.07
N LEU A 346 -6.93 -31.11 7.44
CA LEU A 346 -7.08 -31.58 8.81
C LEU A 346 -6.17 -32.77 9.07
N ASP A 347 -5.13 -32.57 9.88
CA ASP A 347 -4.30 -33.68 10.40
C ASP A 347 -3.86 -33.41 11.84
N GLN A 348 -4.66 -33.84 12.78
CA GLN A 348 -4.42 -33.65 14.21
C GLN A 348 -3.68 -34.85 14.87
N LEU A 349 -3.35 -35.89 14.11
CA LEU A 349 -2.82 -37.14 14.64
C LEU A 349 -1.39 -37.41 14.20
N SER A 350 -0.93 -36.97 13.06
CA SER A 350 0.44 -37.20 12.59
C SER A 350 1.46 -36.58 13.52
N ARG A 351 2.45 -37.39 13.91
CA ARG A 351 3.58 -36.97 14.76
C ARG A 351 4.93 -37.26 14.10
N THR A 352 4.90 -37.81 12.89
CA THR A 352 6.09 -38.04 12.07
C THR A 352 5.97 -37.29 10.75
N PRO A 353 7.08 -36.78 10.18
CA PRO A 353 7.08 -36.08 8.90
C PRO A 353 6.49 -36.94 7.75
N GLN A 354 6.80 -38.22 7.73
CA GLN A 354 6.31 -39.14 6.70
C GLN A 354 4.79 -39.29 6.72
N SER A 355 4.19 -39.45 7.90
CA SER A 355 2.73 -39.51 8.03
C SER A 355 2.07 -38.20 7.60
N LEU A 356 2.65 -37.06 8.03
CA LEU A 356 2.14 -35.75 7.70
C LEU A 356 2.25 -35.44 6.20
N ALA A 357 3.38 -35.77 5.56
CA ALA A 357 3.57 -35.56 4.13
C ALA A 357 2.57 -36.40 3.30
N LYS A 358 2.27 -37.63 3.70
CA LYS A 358 1.24 -38.48 3.07
C LYS A 358 -0.16 -37.86 3.19
N SER A 359 -0.50 -37.35 4.36
CA SER A 359 -1.78 -36.70 4.61
C SER A 359 -1.93 -35.44 3.75
N MET A 360 -0.88 -34.62 3.67
CA MET A 360 -0.85 -33.42 2.82
C MET A 360 -0.93 -33.79 1.34
N ALA A 361 -0.17 -34.81 0.88
CA ALA A 361 -0.22 -35.28 -0.49
C ALA A 361 -1.61 -35.79 -0.89
N ALA A 362 -2.28 -36.54 -0.02
CA ALA A 362 -3.63 -37.01 -0.26
C ALA A 362 -4.60 -35.88 -0.49
N SER A 363 -4.48 -34.79 0.31
CA SER A 363 -5.31 -33.57 0.15
C SER A 363 -4.97 -32.80 -1.13
N LEU A 364 -3.68 -32.66 -1.45
CA LEU A 364 -3.18 -31.99 -2.65
C LEU A 364 -3.59 -32.70 -3.96
N ARG A 365 -3.90 -33.99 -3.90
CA ARG A 365 -4.37 -34.74 -5.07
C ARG A 365 -5.65 -34.14 -5.68
N SER A 366 -6.47 -33.48 -4.89
CA SER A 366 -7.74 -32.85 -5.33
C SER A 366 -7.55 -31.50 -6.06
N VAL A 367 -6.36 -30.90 -6.02
CA VAL A 367 -6.09 -29.60 -6.68
C VAL A 367 -6.54 -29.65 -8.14
N VAL A 368 -7.37 -28.69 -8.56
CA VAL A 368 -8.06 -28.62 -9.84
C VAL A 368 -9.00 -29.83 -10.06
N HIS A 369 -8.48 -31.04 -10.08
CA HIS A 369 -9.23 -32.27 -10.24
C HIS A 369 -8.33 -33.48 -9.95
N VAL A 370 -8.88 -34.54 -9.30
CA VAL A 370 -8.14 -35.72 -8.85
C VAL A 370 -7.39 -36.47 -9.96
N LYS A 371 -7.80 -36.31 -11.21
CA LYS A 371 -7.20 -36.95 -12.40
C LYS A 371 -6.50 -35.96 -13.34
N LYS A 372 -6.40 -34.67 -13.00
CA LYS A 372 -5.61 -33.66 -13.76
C LYS A 372 -4.25 -33.50 -13.11
N PHE A 373 -3.22 -33.84 -13.85
CA PHE A 373 -1.82 -33.86 -13.41
C PHE A 373 -0.97 -32.99 -14.33
N ALA A 374 0.14 -32.44 -13.79
CA ALA A 374 1.09 -31.58 -14.50
C ALA A 374 0.46 -30.33 -15.17
N LEU A 375 -0.66 -29.81 -14.64
CA LEU A 375 -1.40 -28.70 -15.25
C LEU A 375 -1.53 -27.47 -14.37
N ALA A 376 -1.46 -27.63 -13.04
CA ALA A 376 -1.71 -26.54 -12.11
C ALA A 376 -0.60 -26.44 -11.06
N ASP A 377 -0.49 -25.27 -10.49
CA ASP A 377 0.34 -25.00 -9.33
C ASP A 377 -0.52 -24.99 -8.06
N ALA A 378 0.10 -24.97 -6.90
CA ALA A 378 -0.57 -24.79 -5.61
C ALA A 378 0.35 -24.10 -4.61
N VAL A 379 -0.25 -23.38 -3.67
CA VAL A 379 0.41 -22.93 -2.44
C VAL A 379 -0.08 -23.82 -1.30
N LEU A 380 0.84 -24.51 -0.65
CA LEU A 380 0.60 -25.24 0.59
C LEU A 380 0.95 -24.32 1.77
N VAL A 381 -0.07 -23.89 2.49
CA VAL A 381 0.08 -23.08 3.71
C VAL A 381 0.22 -24.01 4.89
N VAL A 382 1.43 -24.15 5.42
CA VAL A 382 1.77 -25.02 6.54
C VAL A 382 1.57 -24.24 7.85
N CYS A 383 0.73 -24.74 8.75
CA CYS A 383 0.56 -24.11 10.06
C CYS A 383 1.80 -24.32 10.95
N PRO A 384 2.02 -23.43 11.95
CA PRO A 384 3.18 -23.54 12.86
C PRO A 384 3.30 -24.88 13.58
N GLU A 385 2.19 -25.54 13.91
CA GLU A 385 2.21 -26.85 14.58
C GLU A 385 2.69 -27.97 13.64
N HIS A 386 2.22 -27.98 12.38
CA HIS A 386 2.72 -28.95 11.39
C HIS A 386 4.21 -28.68 11.06
N ARG A 387 4.62 -27.40 10.91
CA ARG A 387 6.03 -27.05 10.77
C ARG A 387 6.85 -27.57 11.94
N ARG A 388 6.35 -27.47 13.18
CA ARG A 388 7.04 -27.99 14.37
C ARG A 388 7.22 -29.53 14.29
N VAL A 389 6.21 -30.27 13.84
CA VAL A 389 6.35 -31.74 13.62
C VAL A 389 7.48 -32.03 12.64
N LEU A 390 7.59 -31.30 11.55
CA LEU A 390 8.67 -31.48 10.57
C LEU A 390 10.04 -31.15 11.21
N ARG A 391 10.16 -29.97 11.80
CA ARG A 391 11.40 -29.42 12.35
C ARG A 391 11.97 -30.26 13.51
N THR A 392 11.12 -30.68 14.44
CA THR A 392 11.56 -31.52 15.59
C THR A 392 12.05 -32.93 15.18
N ASN A 393 11.68 -33.35 13.98
CA ASN A 393 12.15 -34.62 13.38
C ASN A 393 13.24 -34.40 12.33
N GLY A 394 13.86 -33.20 12.26
CA GLY A 394 15.00 -32.91 11.41
C GLY A 394 14.68 -32.63 9.94
N TRP A 395 13.41 -32.52 9.55
CA TRP A 395 13.03 -32.19 8.19
C TRP A 395 13.07 -30.68 7.94
N ASN A 396 13.56 -30.33 6.77
CA ASN A 396 13.46 -28.98 6.22
C ASN A 396 12.33 -28.89 5.17
N LYS A 397 12.16 -27.73 4.56
CA LYS A 397 11.13 -27.47 3.54
C LYS A 397 11.29 -28.36 2.30
N GLN A 398 12.52 -28.59 1.87
CA GLN A 398 12.83 -29.42 0.70
C GLN A 398 12.51 -30.91 0.94
N ASP A 399 12.76 -31.42 2.16
CA ASP A 399 12.41 -32.80 2.52
C ASP A 399 10.89 -33.00 2.43
N LEU A 400 10.08 -32.03 2.92
CA LEU A 400 8.63 -32.09 2.81
C LEU A 400 8.19 -32.05 1.34
N LEU A 401 8.76 -31.15 0.55
CA LEU A 401 8.44 -31.00 -0.86
C LEU A 401 8.70 -32.30 -1.63
N GLN A 402 9.88 -32.91 -1.42
CA GLN A 402 10.25 -34.18 -2.08
C GLN A 402 9.31 -35.29 -1.68
N ALA A 403 9.01 -35.42 -0.38
CA ALA A 403 8.12 -36.49 0.10
C ALA A 403 6.70 -36.39 -0.47
N ILE A 404 6.18 -35.13 -0.59
CA ILE A 404 4.88 -34.89 -1.23
C ILE A 404 4.93 -35.23 -2.71
N HIS A 405 5.99 -34.86 -3.43
CA HIS A 405 6.15 -35.20 -4.85
C HIS A 405 6.18 -36.73 -5.06
N ASP A 406 6.93 -37.45 -4.24
CA ASP A 406 7.04 -38.93 -4.35
C ASP A 406 5.67 -39.62 -4.18
N GLU A 407 4.84 -39.13 -3.23
CA GLU A 407 3.48 -39.65 -2.99
C GLU A 407 2.47 -39.27 -4.09
N LEU A 408 2.78 -38.25 -4.90
CA LEU A 408 1.88 -37.73 -5.94
C LEU A 408 2.24 -38.17 -7.36
N VAL A 409 3.25 -39.01 -7.53
CA VAL A 409 3.53 -39.68 -8.81
C VAL A 409 2.52 -40.79 -9.05
N THR A 410 1.80 -40.74 -10.16
CA THR A 410 0.68 -41.63 -10.44
C THR A 410 0.78 -42.22 -11.85
N PRO A 411 0.52 -43.51 -12.04
CA PRO A 411 0.45 -44.14 -13.37
C PRO A 411 -0.66 -43.52 -14.23
N GLY A 412 -0.38 -43.19 -15.47
CA GLY A 412 -1.34 -42.67 -16.40
C GLY A 412 -2.55 -43.59 -16.63
N THR A 413 -2.42 -44.90 -16.40
CA THR A 413 -3.53 -45.85 -16.43
C THR A 413 -4.63 -45.53 -15.43
N GLU A 414 -4.32 -44.82 -14.33
CA GLU A 414 -5.31 -44.39 -13.33
C GLU A 414 -5.90 -43.03 -13.67
N LEU A 415 -5.20 -42.21 -14.48
CA LEU A 415 -5.50 -40.83 -14.72
C LEU A 415 -6.26 -40.55 -16.03
N VAL A 416 -6.23 -41.43 -17.00
CA VAL A 416 -6.89 -41.22 -18.31
C VAL A 416 -8.40 -41.10 -18.18
N CYS A 417 -9.01 -40.39 -19.12
CA CYS A 417 -10.47 -40.21 -19.20
C CYS A 417 -11.19 -41.57 -19.13
N GLY A 418 -12.29 -41.63 -18.37
CA GLY A 418 -13.14 -42.83 -18.20
C GLY A 418 -12.64 -43.85 -17.16
N THR A 419 -11.39 -43.81 -16.73
CA THR A 419 -10.89 -44.76 -15.73
C THR A 419 -11.56 -44.55 -14.36
N GLY A 420 -11.90 -45.61 -13.67
CA GLY A 420 -12.56 -45.57 -12.37
C GLY A 420 -13.98 -44.95 -12.42
N GLY A 421 -14.62 -44.93 -13.60
CA GLY A 421 -15.97 -44.38 -13.79
C GLY A 421 -16.00 -42.84 -13.85
N ILE A 422 -14.86 -42.17 -13.82
CA ILE A 422 -14.76 -40.68 -13.91
C ILE A 422 -14.49 -40.33 -15.37
N ALA A 423 -15.46 -39.64 -16.02
CA ALA A 423 -15.35 -39.20 -17.42
C ALA A 423 -14.16 -38.28 -17.67
N GLU A 424 -13.93 -37.31 -16.75
CA GLU A 424 -12.83 -36.36 -16.82
C GLU A 424 -11.47 -37.05 -16.55
N GLY A 425 -10.39 -36.54 -17.11
CA GLY A 425 -9.06 -37.07 -16.89
C GLY A 425 -8.02 -36.57 -17.89
N MET A 426 -6.88 -37.28 -17.92
CA MET A 426 -5.78 -37.02 -18.85
C MET A 426 -6.08 -37.64 -20.21
N PRO A 427 -5.46 -37.11 -21.29
CA PRO A 427 -5.54 -37.73 -22.61
C PRO A 427 -5.00 -39.16 -22.67
N GLN A 428 -5.60 -40.03 -23.49
CA GLN A 428 -5.21 -41.44 -23.65
C GLN A 428 -3.73 -41.67 -24.00
N ARG A 429 -3.09 -40.71 -24.72
CA ARG A 429 -1.64 -40.75 -25.06
C ARG A 429 -0.72 -40.78 -23.84
N LEU A 430 -1.23 -40.38 -22.66
CA LEU A 430 -0.45 -40.36 -21.41
C LEU A 430 -0.60 -41.65 -20.60
N LYS A 431 -1.38 -42.66 -21.06
CA LYS A 431 -1.70 -43.87 -20.34
C LYS A 431 -0.46 -44.65 -19.88
N ALA A 432 0.59 -44.71 -20.69
CA ALA A 432 1.83 -45.46 -20.40
C ALA A 432 2.87 -44.64 -19.58
N LYS A 433 2.56 -43.40 -19.20
CA LYS A 433 3.50 -42.53 -18.47
C LYS A 433 3.23 -42.55 -16.98
N LEU A 434 4.26 -42.30 -16.18
CA LEU A 434 4.15 -41.85 -14.81
C LEU A 434 4.03 -40.31 -14.86
N LEU A 435 3.08 -39.74 -14.10
CA LEU A 435 2.81 -38.33 -14.09
C LEU A 435 2.89 -37.78 -12.66
N SER A 436 3.63 -36.71 -12.48
CA SER A 436 3.61 -35.93 -11.25
C SER A 436 2.36 -35.06 -11.20
N LYS A 437 1.80 -34.82 -10.03
CA LYS A 437 0.60 -33.97 -9.85
C LYS A 437 0.89 -32.55 -10.28
N PHE A 438 1.98 -32.00 -9.80
CA PHE A 438 2.44 -30.67 -10.14
C PHE A 438 3.55 -30.76 -11.19
N ARG A 439 3.74 -29.68 -11.93
CA ARG A 439 4.94 -29.47 -12.75
C ARG A 439 6.14 -29.19 -11.83
N ASP A 440 7.32 -29.22 -12.39
CA ASP A 440 8.52 -28.78 -11.70
C ASP A 440 8.29 -27.33 -11.21
N ASP A 441 8.66 -27.03 -9.99
CA ASP A 441 8.44 -25.72 -9.31
C ASP A 441 6.96 -25.30 -9.18
N GLY A 442 5.99 -26.20 -9.32
CA GLY A 442 4.56 -25.88 -9.25
C GLY A 442 3.94 -26.01 -7.85
N LEU A 443 4.64 -26.52 -6.85
CA LEU A 443 4.19 -26.58 -5.47
C LEU A 443 5.01 -25.63 -4.61
N HIS A 444 4.37 -24.56 -4.12
CA HIS A 444 4.99 -23.57 -3.25
C HIS A 444 4.57 -23.83 -1.80
N ILE A 445 5.51 -23.76 -0.87
CA ILE A 445 5.23 -23.94 0.56
C ILE A 445 5.45 -22.60 1.28
N VAL A 446 4.46 -22.16 2.03
CA VAL A 446 4.52 -20.99 2.89
C VAL A 446 4.06 -21.35 4.30
N THR A 447 4.45 -20.57 5.29
CA THR A 447 3.98 -20.77 6.66
C THR A 447 3.06 -19.62 7.05
N ALA A 448 1.89 -19.94 7.58
CA ALA A 448 0.99 -18.95 8.20
C ALA A 448 -0.01 -19.65 9.11
N GLY A 449 -0.66 -18.90 9.97
CA GLY A 449 -1.72 -19.39 10.82
C GLY A 449 -1.41 -19.36 12.31
N GLY A 450 -2.41 -19.66 13.11
CA GLY A 450 -2.31 -19.75 14.58
C GLY A 450 -1.56 -20.99 15.05
N THR A 451 -1.25 -21.01 16.34
CA THR A 451 -0.46 -22.07 17.00
C THR A 451 -1.31 -23.16 17.64
N ALA A 452 -2.59 -23.27 17.25
CA ALA A 452 -3.52 -24.28 17.78
C ALA A 452 -4.42 -24.85 16.68
N GLY A 453 -4.66 -26.16 16.74
CA GLY A 453 -5.64 -26.90 15.92
C GLY A 453 -5.04 -27.82 14.87
N MET A 454 -3.77 -27.71 14.52
CA MET A 454 -3.08 -28.54 13.50
C MET A 454 -3.85 -28.52 12.16
N PHE A 455 -4.16 -27.32 11.67
CA PHE A 455 -4.80 -27.08 10.39
C PHE A 455 -3.83 -26.39 9.43
N SER A 456 -3.49 -27.07 8.35
CA SER A 456 -2.84 -26.46 7.18
C SER A 456 -3.87 -26.18 6.10
N ALA A 457 -3.49 -25.53 5.01
CA ALA A 457 -4.41 -25.21 3.93
C ALA A 457 -3.74 -25.35 2.56
N ILE A 458 -4.57 -25.53 1.54
CA ILE A 458 -4.18 -25.48 0.14
C ILE A 458 -4.85 -24.27 -0.49
N ILE A 459 -4.08 -23.47 -1.22
CA ILE A 459 -4.59 -22.51 -2.18
C ILE A 459 -4.30 -23.09 -3.56
N SER A 460 -5.33 -23.64 -4.20
CA SER A 460 -5.22 -24.25 -5.52
C SER A 460 -4.94 -23.18 -6.57
N GLY A 461 -4.08 -23.47 -7.53
CA GLY A 461 -3.77 -22.55 -8.61
C GLY A 461 -4.74 -22.62 -9.78
N TRP A 462 -4.69 -21.60 -10.62
CA TRP A 462 -5.42 -21.57 -11.86
C TRP A 462 -5.00 -22.72 -12.78
N VAL A 463 -5.99 -23.39 -13.41
CA VAL A 463 -5.77 -24.54 -14.29
C VAL A 463 -4.82 -24.25 -15.47
N ALA A 464 -4.67 -23.00 -15.87
CA ALA A 464 -3.72 -22.54 -16.88
C ALA A 464 -2.45 -21.96 -16.22
N SER A 465 -1.76 -22.76 -15.39
CA SER A 465 -0.47 -22.40 -14.79
C SER A 465 0.72 -22.71 -15.73
N GLY A 466 1.87 -22.10 -15.44
CA GLY A 466 3.11 -22.29 -16.17
C GLY A 466 3.31 -21.34 -17.35
N GLU A 467 4.19 -21.67 -18.28
CA GLU A 467 4.62 -20.80 -19.38
C GLU A 467 3.47 -20.32 -20.32
N ARG A 468 2.40 -21.09 -20.41
CA ARG A 468 1.23 -20.78 -21.24
C ARG A 468 0.06 -20.18 -20.44
N GLY A 469 0.28 -19.84 -19.21
CA GLY A 469 -0.71 -19.28 -18.32
C GLY A 469 -0.07 -18.36 -17.29
N SER A 470 -0.52 -18.43 -16.02
CA SER A 470 0.05 -17.68 -14.94
C SER A 470 1.21 -18.42 -14.27
N GLN A 471 2.22 -17.68 -13.86
CA GLN A 471 3.31 -18.14 -13.01
C GLN A 471 3.34 -17.29 -11.74
N LEU A 472 3.86 -17.85 -10.65
CA LEU A 472 4.21 -17.06 -9.48
C LEU A 472 5.27 -16.03 -9.87
N VAL A 473 5.06 -14.79 -9.47
CA VAL A 473 5.96 -13.66 -9.70
C VAL A 473 6.27 -12.98 -8.39
N SER A 474 7.45 -12.40 -8.28
CA SER A 474 7.87 -11.67 -7.10
C SER A 474 8.45 -10.30 -7.45
N GLN A 475 8.30 -9.34 -6.54
CA GLN A 475 8.73 -7.95 -6.69
C GLN A 475 9.22 -7.41 -5.36
N ARG A 476 10.38 -6.74 -5.34
CA ARG A 476 10.84 -5.97 -4.16
C ARG A 476 9.90 -4.80 -3.88
N ILE A 477 9.72 -4.55 -2.58
CA ILE A 477 9.00 -3.37 -2.08
C ILE A 477 9.95 -2.17 -2.05
#